data_6c4ccbd47a736522eb992c149e82fd1b
#
_entry.id   6c4ccbd47a736522eb992c149e82fd1b
#
_cell.length_a   1.000
_cell.length_b   1.000
_cell.length_c   1.000
_cell.angle_alpha   90.00
_cell.angle_beta   90.00
_cell.angle_gamma   90.00
#
_symmetry.space_group_name_H-M   'P 1'
#
loop_
_entity.id
_entity.type
_entity.pdbx_description
1 polymer ?
#
loop_
_entity_poly.entity_id
_entity_poly.type
_entity_poly.pdbx_seq_one_letter_code
_entity_poly.pdbx_strand_id
1 'polypeptide(L)'
;MRRLTAFLVLVLVSSGTAAMAQPAALAHPSHPPPPGERGSPNITVLSHLPLGKAGSVSDIELEQDPGRPYAYVARRVDEIGFDVIDLSDPVRARVIHRWRIENQELHQGGAMDGRYFKHDGRYYYVQSTQFRQGGPNSEVGAIVFDVTDLPESLHEVGRIRQSETRGGFHNIFVYKHSSGTPLLFATSGPHAKVFDLDRFLKGYQTEMAAVLQDENHALIGRVPVAQTANMWSRGYHDFYIGYHEESGQDRFYGGGGSGYYVYNVTNVAAPELLLTIVGVPGVSWGHTFTPSPDGRYAVGETEFQYQPLRFFDMKPALDGEVQNIDQAIGAWHADWKSLAHNHEVRWPYLFVAGYETGLSVVNMEDPATPYTVAYYDTFNGRHNNREEAMRRAGSPYTWNVYDGAWGVDVRNRDGLIVVSDMTTGFWAFRMDGFNGWHGHDYGMPNVSSVQNWDHGPTGR
;
A
#
# COMPACT_ATOMS: atom_id res chain seq x y z
N MET A 1 54.26 60.77 44.39
CA MET A 1 53.61 59.45 44.49
C MET A 1 52.10 59.64 44.29
N ARG A 2 51.58 59.43 43.14
CA ARG A 2 50.10 59.47 42.84
C ARG A 2 49.66 58.04 42.50
N ARG A 3 48.76 57.47 43.32
CA ARG A 3 48.13 56.15 43.10
C ARG A 3 46.98 56.33 42.11
N LEU A 4 47.05 55.65 41.00
CA LEU A 4 45.93 55.48 40.08
C LEU A 4 45.12 54.26 40.60
N THR A 5 43.85 54.49 40.87
CA THR A 5 42.88 53.44 41.17
C THR A 5 42.13 53.15 39.88
N ALA A 6 42.32 51.94 39.33
CA ALA A 6 41.59 51.50 38.16
C ALA A 6 40.23 50.86 38.57
N PHE A 7 39.12 51.40 38.08
CA PHE A 7 37.82 50.82 38.28
C PHE A 7 37.57 49.80 37.11
N LEU A 8 37.42 48.56 37.53
CA LEU A 8 36.99 47.48 36.56
C LEU A 8 35.46 47.49 36.49
N VAL A 9 34.89 47.89 35.36
CA VAL A 9 33.46 47.78 35.07
C VAL A 9 33.22 46.40 34.49
N LEU A 10 32.56 45.51 35.23
CA LEU A 10 32.13 44.19 34.80
C LEU A 10 30.79 44.36 34.07
N VAL A 11 30.78 44.27 32.74
CA VAL A 11 29.55 44.21 31.94
C VAL A 11 29.08 42.77 31.92
N LEU A 12 28.04 42.46 32.70
CA LEU A 12 27.31 41.21 32.58
C LEU A 12 26.44 41.24 31.32
N VAL A 13 26.91 40.61 30.25
CA VAL A 13 26.07 40.30 29.08
C VAL A 13 25.27 39.03 29.43
N SER A 14 24.01 39.22 29.83
CA SER A 14 23.07 38.12 29.91
C SER A 14 22.69 37.69 28.51
N SER A 15 23.33 36.66 27.98
CA SER A 15 22.86 35.93 26.80
C SER A 15 21.60 35.15 27.18
N GLY A 16 20.46 35.80 27.00
CA GLY A 16 19.19 35.11 27.00
C GLY A 16 19.12 34.22 25.77
N THR A 17 19.46 32.95 25.92
CA THR A 17 19.05 31.94 24.96
C THR A 17 17.54 31.84 25.05
N ALA A 18 16.85 32.46 24.11
CA ALA A 18 15.45 32.13 23.83
C ALA A 18 15.45 30.63 23.46
N ALA A 19 15.06 29.79 24.40
CA ALA A 19 14.71 28.42 24.09
C ALA A 19 13.55 28.52 23.11
N MET A 20 13.83 28.29 21.84
CA MET A 20 12.76 28.00 20.86
C MET A 20 12.04 26.79 21.45
N ALA A 21 10.79 26.97 21.85
CA ALA A 21 9.92 25.87 22.17
C ALA A 21 9.90 24.99 20.92
N GLN A 22 10.54 23.83 20.99
CA GLN A 22 10.29 22.78 20.01
C GLN A 22 8.78 22.59 20.01
N PRO A 23 8.11 22.56 18.81
CA PRO A 23 6.75 22.13 18.77
C PRO A 23 6.72 20.81 19.52
N ALA A 24 5.79 20.68 20.47
CA ALA A 24 5.65 19.46 21.24
C ALA A 24 5.55 18.32 20.21
N ALA A 25 6.62 17.54 20.08
CA ALA A 25 6.58 16.34 19.28
C ALA A 25 5.40 15.56 19.83
N LEU A 26 4.38 15.33 18.99
CA LEU A 26 3.25 14.50 19.36
C LEU A 26 3.90 13.21 19.88
N ALA A 27 3.65 12.90 21.14
CA ALA A 27 4.32 11.79 21.80
C ALA A 27 4.07 10.56 20.92
N HIS A 28 5.13 10.01 20.39
CA HIS A 28 5.07 8.80 19.60
C HIS A 28 4.39 7.75 20.47
N PRO A 29 3.28 7.11 20.03
CA PRO A 29 2.66 6.08 20.84
C PRO A 29 3.62 4.90 20.91
N SER A 30 4.49 4.91 21.93
CA SER A 30 5.37 3.78 22.25
C SER A 30 4.61 2.61 22.87
N HIS A 31 3.33 2.80 23.13
CA HIS A 31 2.39 1.82 23.67
C HIS A 31 1.00 2.10 23.12
N PRO A 32 0.08 1.12 23.15
CA PRO A 32 -1.32 1.41 22.91
C PRO A 32 -1.70 2.64 23.72
N PRO A 33 -2.43 3.61 23.13
CA PRO A 33 -2.81 4.80 23.85
C PRO A 33 -3.49 4.43 25.16
N PRO A 34 -3.34 5.23 26.22
CA PRO A 34 -4.03 4.97 27.48
C PRO A 34 -5.51 4.71 27.26
N PRO A 35 -6.18 3.89 28.07
CA PRO A 35 -7.59 3.66 27.94
C PRO A 35 -8.38 4.96 27.85
N GLY A 36 -9.05 5.19 26.72
CA GLY A 36 -9.77 6.42 26.41
C GLY A 36 -9.10 7.38 25.43
N GLU A 37 -7.81 7.18 25.12
CA GLU A 37 -7.08 7.99 24.13
C GLU A 37 -6.73 7.15 22.90
N ARG A 38 -7.74 6.85 22.09
CA ARG A 38 -7.56 6.04 20.88
C ARG A 38 -6.92 6.77 19.71
N GLY A 39 -6.91 8.10 19.72
CA GLY A 39 -6.41 8.88 18.60
C GLY A 39 -5.85 10.23 19.02
N SER A 40 -5.06 10.82 18.13
CA SER A 40 -4.60 12.19 18.26
C SER A 40 -5.78 13.17 18.11
N PRO A 41 -5.72 14.36 18.74
CA PRO A 41 -6.86 15.31 18.75
C PRO A 41 -7.23 15.84 17.38
N ASN A 42 -6.38 15.71 16.38
CA ASN A 42 -6.58 16.14 15.00
C ASN A 42 -7.11 15.03 14.06
N ILE A 43 -7.50 13.87 14.60
CA ILE A 43 -8.17 12.80 13.84
C ILE A 43 -9.63 12.69 14.30
N THR A 44 -10.54 12.73 13.34
CA THR A 44 -11.98 12.51 13.56
C THR A 44 -12.42 11.22 12.90
N VAL A 45 -13.03 10.31 13.66
CA VAL A 45 -13.72 9.13 13.13
C VAL A 45 -15.05 9.59 12.51
N LEU A 46 -15.25 9.33 11.24
CA LEU A 46 -16.50 9.61 10.53
C LEU A 46 -17.46 8.43 10.66
N SER A 47 -16.98 7.22 10.39
CA SER A 47 -17.78 6.01 10.52
C SER A 47 -16.92 4.78 10.80
N HIS A 48 -17.58 3.76 11.37
CA HIS A 48 -17.01 2.44 11.59
C HIS A 48 -18.06 1.37 11.28
N LEU A 49 -17.71 0.39 10.46
CA LEU A 49 -18.57 -0.73 10.09
C LEU A 49 -17.91 -2.05 10.46
N PRO A 50 -18.43 -2.78 11.45
CA PRO A 50 -18.01 -4.15 11.68
C PRO A 50 -18.35 -5.03 10.47
N LEU A 51 -17.36 -5.72 9.92
CA LEU A 51 -17.49 -6.53 8.71
C LEU A 51 -17.41 -8.05 9.01
N GLY A 52 -17.87 -8.49 10.14
CA GLY A 52 -17.93 -9.90 10.49
C GLY A 52 -16.87 -10.34 11.49
N LYS A 53 -16.38 -11.58 11.36
CA LYS A 53 -15.45 -12.16 12.33
C LYS A 53 -14.05 -11.56 12.25
N ALA A 54 -13.35 -11.54 13.38
CA ALA A 54 -11.95 -11.18 13.44
C ALA A 54 -11.11 -12.04 12.48
N GLY A 55 -10.22 -11.40 11.73
CA GLY A 55 -9.36 -12.02 10.71
C GLY A 55 -10.02 -12.19 9.33
N SER A 56 -11.26 -11.75 9.13
CA SER A 56 -11.97 -11.92 7.85
C SER A 56 -11.70 -10.84 6.82
N VAL A 57 -11.22 -9.67 7.23
CA VAL A 57 -10.92 -8.52 6.36
C VAL A 57 -9.46 -8.56 5.94
N SER A 58 -9.17 -8.09 4.73
CA SER A 58 -7.83 -7.79 4.23
C SER A 58 -7.80 -6.38 3.64
N ASP A 59 -7.35 -6.17 2.42
CA ASP A 59 -7.07 -4.85 1.88
C ASP A 59 -8.32 -4.03 1.53
N ILE A 60 -8.11 -2.74 1.25
CA ILE A 60 -9.13 -1.77 0.90
C ILE A 60 -8.67 -0.92 -0.29
N GLU A 61 -9.59 -0.67 -1.20
CA GLU A 61 -9.40 0.23 -2.34
C GLU A 61 -10.51 1.27 -2.36
N LEU A 62 -10.17 2.54 -2.60
CA LEU A 62 -11.10 3.67 -2.62
C LEU A 62 -11.16 4.30 -4.00
N GLU A 63 -12.35 4.38 -4.62
CA GLU A 63 -12.50 5.10 -5.89
C GLU A 63 -12.22 6.60 -5.70
N GLN A 64 -11.44 7.16 -6.62
CA GLN A 64 -11.00 8.55 -6.55
C GLN A 64 -11.96 9.51 -7.26
N ASP A 65 -12.85 9.02 -8.11
CA ASP A 65 -13.89 9.81 -8.77
C ASP A 65 -14.97 10.20 -7.75
N PRO A 66 -15.20 11.50 -7.53
CA PRO A 66 -16.23 11.96 -6.57
C PRO A 66 -17.66 11.62 -6.97
N GLY A 67 -17.90 11.38 -8.25
CA GLY A 67 -19.17 10.87 -8.75
C GLY A 67 -19.39 9.39 -8.42
N ARG A 68 -18.35 8.72 -7.91
CA ARG A 68 -18.34 7.28 -7.56
C ARG A 68 -17.80 7.12 -6.15
N PRO A 69 -18.62 7.35 -5.15
CA PRO A 69 -18.18 7.37 -3.74
C PRO A 69 -18.13 5.95 -3.15
N TYR A 70 -17.34 5.06 -3.73
CA TYR A 70 -17.30 3.66 -3.31
C TYR A 70 -15.92 3.26 -2.77
N ALA A 71 -15.93 2.38 -1.76
CA ALA A 71 -14.76 1.63 -1.32
C ALA A 71 -15.03 0.12 -1.43
N TYR A 72 -13.99 -0.63 -1.73
CA TYR A 72 -14.01 -2.09 -1.83
C TYR A 72 -13.15 -2.66 -0.72
N VAL A 73 -13.73 -3.54 0.10
CA VAL A 73 -13.02 -4.19 1.20
C VAL A 73 -12.92 -5.69 0.91
N ALA A 74 -11.71 -6.18 0.73
CA ALA A 74 -11.46 -7.58 0.45
C ALA A 74 -11.71 -8.45 1.71
N ARG A 75 -12.23 -9.66 1.49
CA ARG A 75 -12.63 -10.61 2.53
C ARG A 75 -11.89 -11.93 2.35
N ARG A 76 -11.02 -12.25 3.31
CA ARG A 76 -10.04 -13.33 3.13
C ARG A 76 -10.44 -14.68 3.73
N VAL A 77 -11.29 -14.71 4.73
CA VAL A 77 -11.75 -15.94 5.41
C VAL A 77 -13.21 -15.81 5.82
N ASP A 78 -13.90 -16.94 6.00
CA ASP A 78 -15.31 -17.09 6.38
C ASP A 78 -16.33 -16.58 5.37
N GLU A 79 -16.04 -15.50 4.67
CA GLU A 79 -16.86 -14.91 3.61
C GLU A 79 -15.96 -14.41 2.48
N ILE A 80 -15.29 -15.33 1.78
CA ILE A 80 -14.27 -15.01 0.81
C ILE A 80 -14.84 -14.25 -0.40
N GLY A 81 -14.34 -13.04 -0.66
CA GLY A 81 -14.78 -12.15 -1.71
C GLY A 81 -14.48 -10.70 -1.39
N PHE A 82 -15.45 -9.82 -1.58
CA PHE A 82 -15.35 -8.41 -1.18
C PHE A 82 -16.71 -7.80 -0.82
N ASP A 83 -16.67 -6.72 -0.08
CA ASP A 83 -17.81 -5.86 0.23
C ASP A 83 -17.62 -4.50 -0.47
N VAL A 84 -18.70 -3.95 -1.04
CA VAL A 84 -18.73 -2.58 -1.57
C VAL A 84 -19.40 -1.67 -0.54
N ILE A 85 -18.72 -0.57 -0.20
CA ILE A 85 -19.16 0.41 0.78
C ILE A 85 -19.51 1.70 0.06
N ASP A 86 -20.73 2.20 0.28
CA ASP A 86 -21.19 3.51 -0.17
C ASP A 86 -20.68 4.60 0.79
N LEU A 87 -19.94 5.57 0.24
CA LEU A 87 -19.35 6.72 0.92
C LEU A 87 -19.89 8.04 0.39
N SER A 88 -21.11 8.05 -0.18
CA SER A 88 -21.82 9.29 -0.58
C SER A 88 -22.02 10.23 0.62
N ASP A 89 -22.24 9.66 1.79
CA ASP A 89 -22.12 10.33 3.09
C ASP A 89 -21.16 9.52 3.96
N PRO A 90 -19.88 9.91 4.09
CA PRO A 90 -18.90 9.14 4.86
C PRO A 90 -19.24 8.97 6.34
N VAL A 91 -20.11 9.82 6.91
CA VAL A 91 -20.59 9.67 8.30
C VAL A 91 -21.63 8.54 8.41
N ARG A 92 -22.27 8.20 7.29
CA ARG A 92 -23.30 7.15 7.18
C ARG A 92 -22.87 6.04 6.22
N ALA A 93 -21.59 5.71 6.19
CA ALA A 93 -21.08 4.63 5.37
C ALA A 93 -21.89 3.34 5.57
N ARG A 94 -22.11 2.62 4.49
CA ARG A 94 -22.90 1.36 4.53
C ARG A 94 -22.44 0.39 3.45
N VAL A 95 -22.54 -0.89 3.74
CA VAL A 95 -22.33 -1.95 2.75
C VAL A 95 -23.53 -1.99 1.81
N ILE A 96 -23.29 -1.85 0.49
CA ILE A 96 -24.33 -1.91 -0.54
C ILE A 96 -24.32 -3.20 -1.34
N HIS A 97 -23.14 -3.82 -1.52
CA HIS A 97 -23.00 -5.11 -2.19
C HIS A 97 -22.03 -6.03 -1.44
N ARG A 98 -22.25 -7.35 -1.56
CA ARG A 98 -21.37 -8.41 -1.09
C ARG A 98 -21.24 -9.45 -2.18
N TRP A 99 -20.06 -9.52 -2.77
CA TRP A 99 -19.75 -10.63 -3.66
C TRP A 99 -18.98 -11.71 -2.91
N ARG A 100 -19.30 -12.98 -3.15
CA ARG A 100 -18.63 -14.13 -2.52
C ARG A 100 -18.33 -15.20 -3.57
N ILE A 101 -17.12 -15.77 -3.47
CA ILE A 101 -16.73 -16.89 -4.32
C ILE A 101 -17.54 -18.14 -3.99
N GLU A 102 -17.82 -18.94 -5.00
CA GLU A 102 -18.42 -20.26 -4.80
C GLU A 102 -17.47 -21.24 -4.09
N ASN A 103 -17.99 -22.26 -3.46
CA ASN A 103 -17.25 -23.34 -2.77
C ASN A 103 -16.23 -22.82 -1.75
N GLN A 104 -16.61 -21.82 -0.97
CA GLN A 104 -15.74 -21.15 0.00
C GLN A 104 -15.09 -22.12 0.99
N GLU A 105 -15.81 -23.19 1.37
CA GLU A 105 -15.34 -24.22 2.28
C GLU A 105 -14.13 -25.02 1.76
N LEU A 106 -13.88 -24.97 0.46
CA LEU A 106 -12.75 -25.64 -0.17
C LEU A 106 -11.48 -24.77 -0.24
N HIS A 107 -11.57 -23.52 0.21
CA HIS A 107 -10.47 -22.55 0.13
C HIS A 107 -9.87 -22.26 1.50
N GLN A 108 -8.53 -22.29 1.64
CA GLN A 108 -7.82 -21.97 2.90
C GLN A 108 -7.19 -20.58 2.90
N GLY A 109 -7.30 -19.84 1.88
CA GLY A 109 -6.94 -18.43 1.75
C GLY A 109 -8.06 -17.76 1.01
N GLY A 110 -7.93 -16.46 0.77
CA GLY A 110 -9.03 -15.75 0.15
C GLY A 110 -8.62 -14.57 -0.68
N ALA A 111 -9.53 -13.66 -0.82
CA ALA A 111 -9.29 -12.38 -1.45
C ALA A 111 -8.32 -11.57 -0.59
N MET A 112 -7.26 -11.08 -1.19
CA MET A 112 -6.17 -10.39 -0.50
C MET A 112 -6.17 -8.92 -0.82
N ASP A 113 -6.01 -8.56 -2.07
CA ASP A 113 -5.84 -7.20 -2.55
C ASP A 113 -6.83 -6.92 -3.67
N GLY A 114 -7.18 -5.67 -3.89
CA GLY A 114 -8.10 -5.28 -4.95
C GLY A 114 -7.81 -3.90 -5.50
N ARG A 115 -8.03 -3.71 -6.80
CA ARG A 115 -7.80 -2.43 -7.47
C ARG A 115 -8.93 -2.12 -8.44
N TYR A 116 -9.38 -0.87 -8.46
CA TYR A 116 -10.32 -0.39 -9.47
C TYR A 116 -9.58 0.23 -10.67
N PHE A 117 -10.24 0.27 -11.80
CA PHE A 117 -9.77 1.00 -12.95
C PHE A 117 -10.93 1.43 -13.85
N LYS A 118 -10.66 2.40 -14.72
CA LYS A 118 -11.59 2.85 -15.73
C LYS A 118 -11.01 2.56 -17.12
N HIS A 119 -11.83 2.00 -18.01
CA HIS A 119 -11.45 1.72 -19.39
C HIS A 119 -12.67 1.81 -20.31
N ASP A 120 -12.52 2.50 -21.47
CA ASP A 120 -13.57 2.72 -22.46
C ASP A 120 -14.92 3.22 -21.86
N GLY A 121 -14.82 4.15 -20.90
CA GLY A 121 -15.98 4.74 -20.24
C GLY A 121 -16.68 3.84 -19.21
N ARG A 122 -16.18 2.64 -18.96
CA ARG A 122 -16.68 1.70 -17.95
C ARG A 122 -15.74 1.62 -16.75
N TYR A 123 -16.29 1.25 -15.61
CA TYR A 123 -15.55 1.09 -14.35
C TYR A 123 -15.45 -0.39 -14.00
N TYR A 124 -14.27 -0.79 -13.58
CA TYR A 124 -13.95 -2.18 -13.26
C TYR A 124 -13.28 -2.26 -11.89
N TYR A 125 -13.48 -3.42 -11.26
CA TYR A 125 -12.75 -3.79 -10.05
C TYR A 125 -12.09 -5.15 -10.25
N VAL A 126 -10.83 -5.27 -9.85
CA VAL A 126 -10.07 -6.52 -9.91
C VAL A 126 -9.81 -6.98 -8.49
N GLN A 127 -10.27 -8.19 -8.15
CA GLN A 127 -10.01 -8.83 -6.86
C GLN A 127 -8.97 -9.93 -7.03
N SER A 128 -7.83 -9.81 -6.35
CA SER A 128 -6.86 -10.91 -6.26
C SER A 128 -7.38 -12.05 -5.40
N THR A 129 -7.00 -13.27 -5.74
CA THR A 129 -7.33 -14.45 -4.95
C THR A 129 -6.07 -15.25 -4.65
N GLN A 130 -5.93 -15.71 -3.42
CA GLN A 130 -4.82 -16.53 -2.97
C GLN A 130 -5.33 -17.82 -2.34
N PHE A 131 -5.71 -18.78 -3.16
CA PHE A 131 -6.19 -20.08 -2.71
C PHE A 131 -5.04 -21.08 -2.60
N ARG A 132 -4.57 -21.35 -1.37
CA ARG A 132 -3.37 -22.17 -1.11
C ARG A 132 -3.52 -23.65 -1.43
N GLN A 133 -4.73 -24.13 -1.75
CA GLN A 133 -5.01 -25.54 -1.94
C GLN A 133 -5.38 -25.89 -3.36
N GLY A 134 -5.30 -27.19 -3.66
CA GLY A 134 -6.07 -27.78 -4.75
C GLY A 134 -7.57 -27.62 -4.48
N GLY A 135 -8.33 -27.26 -5.48
CA GLY A 135 -9.78 -27.07 -5.43
C GLY A 135 -10.22 -26.49 -6.77
N PRO A 136 -11.53 -26.31 -6.98
CA PRO A 136 -12.06 -25.89 -8.27
C PRO A 136 -11.55 -24.52 -8.73
N ASN A 137 -11.10 -23.67 -7.78
CA ASN A 137 -10.63 -22.30 -8.07
C ASN A 137 -9.15 -22.08 -7.70
N SER A 138 -8.38 -23.15 -7.46
CA SER A 138 -6.98 -23.06 -7.03
C SER A 138 -6.05 -22.38 -8.04
N GLU A 139 -6.46 -22.30 -9.30
CA GLU A 139 -5.73 -21.66 -10.39
C GLU A 139 -6.20 -20.24 -10.68
N VAL A 140 -7.23 -19.74 -9.98
CA VAL A 140 -7.68 -18.35 -10.15
C VAL A 140 -6.71 -17.43 -9.44
N GLY A 141 -6.14 -16.49 -10.19
CA GLY A 141 -5.25 -15.46 -9.66
C GLY A 141 -5.97 -14.16 -9.33
N ALA A 142 -6.87 -13.74 -10.22
CA ALA A 142 -7.69 -12.56 -10.03
C ALA A 142 -9.04 -12.71 -10.73
N ILE A 143 -10.04 -11.96 -10.26
CA ILE A 143 -11.38 -11.91 -10.82
C ILE A 143 -11.69 -10.46 -11.17
N VAL A 144 -12.15 -10.21 -12.39
CA VAL A 144 -12.49 -8.89 -12.90
C VAL A 144 -14.00 -8.71 -12.85
N PHE A 145 -14.43 -7.59 -12.30
CA PHE A 145 -15.85 -7.20 -12.20
C PHE A 145 -16.11 -5.91 -12.96
N ASP A 146 -17.23 -5.83 -13.63
CA ASP A 146 -17.80 -4.57 -14.10
C ASP A 146 -18.62 -3.97 -12.96
N VAL A 147 -18.25 -2.78 -12.55
CA VAL A 147 -18.86 -2.05 -11.43
C VAL A 147 -19.45 -0.72 -11.89
N THR A 148 -19.64 -0.56 -13.21
CA THR A 148 -20.14 0.67 -13.84
C THR A 148 -21.51 1.07 -13.28
N ASP A 149 -22.39 0.09 -13.10
CA ASP A 149 -23.78 0.30 -12.72
C ASP A 149 -24.00 0.35 -11.19
N LEU A 150 -22.94 0.55 -10.38
CA LEU A 150 -23.11 0.82 -8.96
C LEU A 150 -23.86 2.14 -8.76
N PRO A 151 -24.80 2.21 -7.79
CA PRO A 151 -25.04 1.23 -6.71
C PRO A 151 -26.04 0.12 -7.07
N GLU A 152 -26.59 0.08 -8.28
CA GLU A 152 -27.68 -0.83 -8.65
C GLU A 152 -27.19 -2.28 -8.81
N SER A 153 -26.02 -2.46 -9.46
CA SER A 153 -25.50 -3.80 -9.74
C SER A 153 -24.00 -3.82 -9.99
N LEU A 154 -23.41 -4.98 -9.81
CA LEU A 154 -22.09 -5.35 -10.29
C LEU A 154 -22.15 -6.79 -10.84
N HIS A 155 -21.24 -7.13 -11.75
CA HIS A 155 -21.18 -8.49 -12.29
C HIS A 155 -19.76 -8.92 -12.62
N GLU A 156 -19.48 -10.21 -12.46
CA GLU A 156 -18.22 -10.82 -12.83
C GLU A 156 -18.08 -10.80 -14.37
N VAL A 157 -16.97 -10.22 -14.86
CA VAL A 157 -16.60 -10.23 -16.26
C VAL A 157 -15.85 -11.50 -16.60
N GLY A 158 -14.88 -11.88 -15.74
CA GLY A 158 -14.08 -13.08 -15.96
C GLY A 158 -12.94 -13.25 -14.97
N ARG A 159 -12.20 -14.34 -15.16
CA ARG A 159 -11.16 -14.79 -14.23
C ARG A 159 -9.82 -14.94 -14.93
N ILE A 160 -8.79 -14.32 -14.39
CA ILE A 160 -7.39 -14.53 -14.80
C ILE A 160 -6.89 -15.76 -14.05
N ARG A 161 -6.55 -16.80 -14.80
CA ARG A 161 -6.11 -18.08 -14.27
C ARG A 161 -4.59 -18.20 -14.34
N GLN A 162 -4.02 -19.02 -13.46
CA GLN A 162 -2.60 -19.27 -13.41
C GLN A 162 -2.31 -20.72 -13.05
N SER A 163 -1.97 -21.53 -14.05
CA SER A 163 -1.62 -22.95 -13.85
C SER A 163 -0.18 -23.16 -13.37
N GLU A 164 0.75 -22.27 -13.75
CA GLU A 164 2.19 -22.43 -13.45
C GLU A 164 2.49 -22.40 -11.95
N THR A 165 1.75 -21.59 -11.19
CA THR A 165 1.85 -21.53 -9.73
C THR A 165 0.47 -21.64 -9.12
N ARG A 166 0.16 -22.78 -8.56
CA ARG A 166 -1.07 -22.94 -7.77
C ARG A 166 -1.03 -22.01 -6.56
N GLY A 167 -2.17 -21.39 -6.27
CA GLY A 167 -2.30 -20.52 -5.11
C GLY A 167 -2.66 -19.09 -5.42
N GLY A 168 -2.82 -18.74 -6.70
CA GLY A 168 -3.29 -17.42 -7.14
C GLY A 168 -2.27 -16.28 -6.95
N PHE A 169 -2.77 -15.05 -6.90
CA PHE A 169 -1.99 -13.83 -6.71
C PHE A 169 -2.17 -13.32 -5.28
N HIS A 170 -1.05 -13.01 -4.61
CA HIS A 170 -1.09 -12.41 -3.29
C HIS A 170 -1.49 -10.94 -3.41
N ASN A 171 -0.70 -10.14 -4.14
CA ASN A 171 -0.95 -8.73 -4.40
C ASN A 171 -1.05 -8.44 -5.89
N ILE A 172 -1.76 -7.37 -6.22
CA ILE A 172 -1.96 -6.86 -7.58
C ILE A 172 -1.82 -5.35 -7.60
N PHE A 173 -1.49 -4.80 -8.76
CA PHE A 173 -1.54 -3.37 -9.02
C PHE A 173 -2.07 -3.13 -10.44
N VAL A 174 -3.06 -2.25 -10.60
CA VAL A 174 -3.57 -1.88 -11.92
C VAL A 174 -3.03 -0.49 -12.28
N TYR A 175 -2.45 -0.40 -13.46
CA TYR A 175 -1.76 0.78 -13.92
C TYR A 175 -2.17 1.18 -15.34
N LYS A 176 -2.49 2.47 -15.55
CA LYS A 176 -2.67 3.04 -16.89
C LYS A 176 -1.29 3.37 -17.45
N HIS A 177 -0.76 2.47 -18.26
CA HIS A 177 0.55 2.59 -18.88
C HIS A 177 0.62 3.79 -19.83
N SER A 178 1.80 4.36 -20.05
CA SER A 178 2.01 5.50 -20.97
C SER A 178 1.58 5.23 -22.42
N SER A 179 1.48 3.96 -22.81
CA SER A 179 0.86 3.54 -24.09
C SER A 179 -0.65 3.71 -24.16
N GLY A 180 -1.31 4.04 -23.02
CA GLY A 180 -2.77 4.10 -22.90
C GLY A 180 -3.43 2.78 -22.54
N THR A 181 -2.70 1.69 -22.40
CA THR A 181 -3.23 0.36 -22.05
C THR A 181 -3.38 0.21 -20.55
N PRO A 182 -4.52 -0.23 -20.00
CA PRO A 182 -4.62 -0.64 -18.61
C PRO A 182 -3.92 -1.98 -18.42
N LEU A 183 -2.94 -2.03 -17.52
CA LEU A 183 -2.13 -3.20 -17.22
C LEU A 183 -2.39 -3.67 -15.78
N LEU A 184 -2.48 -4.98 -15.60
CA LEU A 184 -2.47 -5.63 -14.29
C LEU A 184 -1.08 -6.22 -14.03
N PHE A 185 -0.45 -5.76 -12.96
CA PHE A 185 0.73 -6.42 -12.38
C PHE A 185 0.27 -7.35 -11.26
N ALA A 186 0.82 -8.55 -11.20
CA ALA A 186 0.40 -9.56 -10.23
C ALA A 186 1.59 -10.34 -9.68
N THR A 187 1.59 -10.59 -8.37
CA THR A 187 2.61 -11.43 -7.73
C THR A 187 2.48 -12.88 -8.21
N SER A 188 3.55 -13.46 -8.72
CA SER A 188 3.49 -14.79 -9.28
C SER A 188 4.85 -15.49 -9.31
N GLY A 189 5.12 -16.28 -8.27
CA GLY A 189 6.39 -16.99 -8.17
C GLY A 189 7.59 -16.03 -8.17
N PRO A 190 8.64 -16.28 -8.97
CA PRO A 190 9.86 -15.47 -8.95
C PRO A 190 9.75 -14.14 -9.73
N HIS A 191 8.55 -13.77 -10.23
CA HIS A 191 8.32 -12.60 -11.06
C HIS A 191 7.06 -11.86 -10.63
N ALA A 192 6.92 -10.58 -11.03
CA ALA A 192 5.62 -9.97 -11.20
C ALA A 192 5.17 -10.22 -12.66
N LYS A 193 4.01 -10.83 -12.86
CA LYS A 193 3.41 -11.01 -14.19
C LYS A 193 2.67 -9.75 -14.59
N VAL A 194 2.67 -9.45 -15.90
CA VAL A 194 2.01 -8.26 -16.44
C VAL A 194 0.98 -8.70 -17.46
N PHE A 195 -0.29 -8.35 -17.23
CA PHE A 195 -1.42 -8.68 -18.10
C PHE A 195 -1.99 -7.42 -18.71
N ASP A 196 -2.33 -7.51 -20.00
CA ASP A 196 -3.06 -6.48 -20.75
C ASP A 196 -4.57 -6.65 -20.50
N LEU A 197 -5.15 -5.73 -19.73
CA LEU A 197 -6.57 -5.78 -19.36
C LEU A 197 -7.49 -5.43 -20.54
N ASP A 198 -7.06 -4.61 -21.49
CA ASP A 198 -7.84 -4.36 -22.70
C ASP A 198 -8.00 -5.64 -23.53
N ARG A 199 -6.89 -6.38 -23.72
CA ARG A 199 -6.91 -7.68 -24.39
C ARG A 199 -7.76 -8.70 -23.62
N PHE A 200 -7.69 -8.71 -22.31
CA PHE A 200 -8.51 -9.57 -21.46
C PHE A 200 -10.00 -9.26 -21.64
N LEU A 201 -10.41 -8.00 -21.53
CA LEU A 201 -11.80 -7.58 -21.66
C LEU A 201 -12.37 -7.88 -23.06
N LYS A 202 -11.61 -7.63 -24.12
CA LYS A 202 -12.00 -7.97 -25.50
C LYS A 202 -12.18 -9.46 -25.72
N GLY A 203 -11.37 -10.29 -25.08
CA GLY A 203 -11.50 -11.74 -25.10
C GLY A 203 -12.86 -12.21 -24.55
N TYR A 204 -13.33 -11.61 -23.48
CA TYR A 204 -14.64 -11.92 -22.89
C TYR A 204 -15.83 -11.41 -23.70
N GLN A 205 -15.70 -10.27 -24.37
CA GLN A 205 -16.75 -9.71 -25.18
C GLN A 205 -17.03 -10.51 -26.47
N THR A 206 -16.08 -11.28 -26.94
CA THR A 206 -16.16 -11.98 -28.25
C THR A 206 -16.63 -13.43 -28.16
N GLU A 207 -17.12 -13.91 -27.00
CA GLU A 207 -17.57 -15.30 -26.78
C GLU A 207 -16.53 -16.36 -27.21
N MET A 208 -15.27 -15.99 -27.28
CA MET A 208 -14.19 -16.90 -27.64
C MET A 208 -13.82 -17.82 -26.48
N ALA A 209 -14.68 -18.78 -26.16
CA ALA A 209 -14.45 -19.75 -25.08
C ALA A 209 -13.07 -20.45 -25.16
N ALA A 210 -12.51 -20.60 -26.35
CA ALA A 210 -11.17 -21.14 -26.56
C ALA A 210 -10.06 -20.15 -26.11
N VAL A 211 -10.26 -18.82 -26.25
CA VAL A 211 -9.33 -17.78 -25.78
C VAL A 211 -9.38 -17.67 -24.27
N LEU A 212 -10.55 -17.87 -23.67
CA LEU A 212 -10.73 -17.83 -22.21
C LEU A 212 -10.08 -19.04 -21.51
N GLN A 213 -9.82 -20.13 -22.23
CA GLN A 213 -9.08 -21.29 -21.73
C GLN A 213 -7.57 -21.09 -21.84
N ASP A 214 -7.10 -20.17 -22.69
CA ASP A 214 -5.68 -19.79 -22.75
C ASP A 214 -5.39 -18.78 -21.64
N GLU A 215 -4.93 -19.25 -20.51
CA GLU A 215 -4.53 -18.44 -19.34
C GLU A 215 -3.48 -17.37 -19.65
N ASN A 216 -2.78 -17.51 -20.78
CA ASN A 216 -1.69 -16.63 -21.17
C ASN A 216 -2.11 -15.60 -22.25
N HIS A 217 -3.35 -15.63 -22.76
CA HIS A 217 -3.73 -14.76 -23.87
C HIS A 217 -3.56 -13.26 -23.57
N ALA A 218 -3.71 -12.83 -22.31
CA ALA A 218 -3.51 -11.47 -21.87
C ALA A 218 -2.12 -11.23 -21.24
N LEU A 219 -1.31 -12.26 -21.03
CA LEU A 219 0.03 -12.12 -20.43
C LEU A 219 0.99 -11.53 -21.47
N ILE A 220 1.58 -10.36 -21.13
CA ILE A 220 2.46 -9.62 -22.06
C ILE A 220 3.87 -9.41 -21.53
N GLY A 221 4.13 -9.64 -20.25
CA GLY A 221 5.45 -9.42 -19.67
C GLY A 221 5.64 -10.06 -18.31
N ARG A 222 6.88 -10.04 -17.85
CA ARG A 222 7.29 -10.47 -16.51
C ARG A 222 8.40 -9.56 -16.00
N VAL A 223 8.25 -9.01 -14.80
CA VAL A 223 9.31 -8.25 -14.12
C VAL A 223 10.03 -9.19 -13.16
N PRO A 224 11.32 -9.53 -13.42
CA PRO A 224 12.05 -10.47 -12.57
C PRO A 224 12.47 -9.81 -11.25
N VAL A 225 12.68 -10.61 -10.19
CA VAL A 225 13.50 -10.19 -9.05
C VAL A 225 14.95 -10.35 -9.48
N ALA A 226 15.73 -9.25 -9.44
CA ALA A 226 17.15 -9.32 -9.78
C ALA A 226 17.87 -10.28 -8.82
N GLN A 227 18.51 -11.30 -9.37
CA GLN A 227 19.19 -12.32 -8.56
C GLN A 227 20.48 -11.75 -7.98
N THR A 228 20.60 -11.76 -6.67
CA THR A 228 21.87 -11.58 -5.96
C THR A 228 22.36 -12.95 -5.45
N ALA A 229 23.65 -13.15 -5.37
CA ALA A 229 24.31 -14.46 -5.19
C ALA A 229 23.90 -15.29 -3.93
N ASN A 230 23.08 -14.73 -3.04
CA ASN A 230 22.65 -15.35 -1.78
C ASN A 230 21.12 -15.46 -1.62
N MET A 231 20.36 -15.32 -2.70
CA MET A 231 18.90 -15.29 -2.60
C MET A 231 18.25 -16.67 -2.62
N TRP A 232 17.42 -16.92 -1.61
CA TRP A 232 16.26 -17.76 -1.78
C TRP A 232 15.33 -17.07 -2.79
N SER A 233 15.03 -17.74 -3.90
CA SER A 233 14.23 -17.20 -5.00
C SER A 233 12.75 -17.09 -4.61
N ARG A 234 12.43 -16.19 -3.69
CA ARG A 234 11.08 -15.72 -3.48
C ARG A 234 10.86 -14.57 -4.45
N GLY A 235 9.65 -14.45 -5.01
CA GLY A 235 9.27 -13.37 -5.91
C GLY A 235 9.07 -12.04 -5.19
N TYR A 236 8.25 -11.20 -5.77
CA TYR A 236 7.77 -9.99 -5.10
C TYR A 236 6.69 -10.34 -4.08
N HIS A 237 6.62 -9.53 -3.01
CA HIS A 237 5.50 -9.52 -2.10
C HIS A 237 4.46 -8.48 -2.54
N ASP A 238 4.92 -7.25 -2.76
CA ASP A 238 4.10 -6.15 -3.19
C ASP A 238 4.88 -5.21 -4.12
N PHE A 239 4.19 -4.32 -4.82
CA PHE A 239 4.79 -3.37 -5.74
C PHE A 239 3.89 -2.18 -6.01
N TYR A 240 4.52 -1.12 -6.48
CA TYR A 240 3.89 0.10 -6.94
C TYR A 240 4.39 0.43 -8.36
N ILE A 241 3.50 0.95 -9.21
CA ILE A 241 3.86 1.36 -10.57
C ILE A 241 3.46 2.81 -10.77
N GLY A 242 4.35 3.62 -11.32
CA GLY A 242 4.11 5.03 -11.58
C GLY A 242 4.87 5.55 -12.79
N TYR A 243 4.38 6.62 -13.38
CA TYR A 243 5.06 7.31 -14.48
C TYR A 243 5.98 8.39 -13.96
N HIS A 244 7.25 8.33 -14.33
CA HIS A 244 8.25 9.32 -14.00
C HIS A 244 8.38 10.30 -15.17
N GLU A 245 7.83 11.49 -15.01
CA GLU A 245 7.65 12.46 -16.09
C GLU A 245 9.00 12.95 -16.67
N GLU A 246 9.97 13.26 -15.80
CA GLU A 246 11.27 13.78 -16.22
C GLU A 246 12.02 12.82 -17.16
N SER A 247 11.98 11.51 -16.87
CA SER A 247 12.62 10.49 -17.72
C SER A 247 11.70 9.92 -18.80
N GLY A 248 10.38 10.20 -18.75
CA GLY A 248 9.40 9.62 -19.65
C GLY A 248 9.24 8.10 -19.47
N GLN A 249 9.52 7.56 -18.28
CA GLN A 249 9.53 6.13 -18.01
C GLN A 249 8.33 5.71 -17.16
N ASP A 250 7.71 4.59 -17.52
CA ASP A 250 6.89 3.82 -16.60
C ASP A 250 7.82 3.02 -15.70
N ARG A 251 7.71 3.21 -14.38
CA ARG A 251 8.60 2.60 -13.40
C ARG A 251 7.85 1.67 -12.46
N PHE A 252 8.42 0.50 -12.26
CA PHE A 252 7.99 -0.50 -11.28
C PHE A 252 8.88 -0.41 -10.05
N TYR A 253 8.28 -0.38 -8.88
CA TYR A 253 8.92 -0.34 -7.57
C TYR A 253 8.46 -1.56 -6.78
N GLY A 254 9.31 -2.57 -6.60
CA GLY A 254 8.91 -3.83 -6.01
C GLY A 254 9.67 -4.18 -4.75
N GLY A 255 8.92 -4.60 -3.70
CA GLY A 255 9.44 -5.25 -2.51
C GLY A 255 9.43 -6.77 -2.68
N GLY A 256 10.53 -7.43 -2.35
CA GLY A 256 10.62 -8.88 -2.54
C GLY A 256 11.87 -9.49 -1.93
N GLY A 257 12.28 -10.62 -2.48
CA GLY A 257 13.44 -11.36 -1.98
C GLY A 257 14.67 -10.48 -1.81
N SER A 258 15.20 -10.40 -0.60
CA SER A 258 16.39 -9.67 -0.18
C SER A 258 16.30 -8.14 -0.18
N GLY A 259 15.18 -7.51 -0.59
CA GLY A 259 15.09 -6.06 -0.58
C GLY A 259 14.10 -5.47 -1.59
N TYR A 260 14.52 -4.38 -2.26
CA TYR A 260 13.66 -3.61 -3.15
C TYR A 260 14.35 -3.39 -4.50
N TYR A 261 13.53 -3.23 -5.54
CA TYR A 261 13.98 -3.18 -6.92
C TYR A 261 13.20 -2.13 -7.70
N VAL A 262 13.89 -1.36 -8.54
CA VAL A 262 13.24 -0.41 -9.46
C VAL A 262 13.57 -0.81 -10.89
N TYR A 263 12.54 -0.95 -11.71
CA TYR A 263 12.64 -1.27 -13.14
C TYR A 263 11.98 -0.20 -13.98
N ASN A 264 12.58 0.10 -15.13
CA ASN A 264 11.89 0.73 -16.24
C ASN A 264 11.05 -0.35 -16.94
N VAL A 265 9.73 -0.15 -16.96
CA VAL A 265 8.74 -1.05 -17.56
C VAL A 265 7.99 -0.39 -18.72
N THR A 266 8.54 0.70 -19.30
CA THR A 266 7.98 1.33 -20.51
C THR A 266 7.90 0.31 -21.66
N ASN A 267 8.84 -0.64 -21.70
CA ASN A 267 8.71 -1.86 -22.49
C ASN A 267 8.51 -3.05 -21.54
N VAL A 268 7.26 -3.40 -21.28
CA VAL A 268 6.91 -4.49 -20.35
C VAL A 268 7.41 -5.87 -20.80
N ALA A 269 7.69 -6.06 -22.09
CA ALA A 269 8.25 -7.31 -22.63
C ALA A 269 9.76 -7.45 -22.36
N ALA A 270 10.45 -6.34 -22.06
CA ALA A 270 11.88 -6.28 -21.76
C ALA A 270 12.14 -5.27 -20.65
N PRO A 271 11.75 -5.54 -19.39
CA PRO A 271 12.00 -4.67 -18.26
C PRO A 271 13.50 -4.43 -18.04
N GLU A 272 13.88 -3.18 -17.77
CA GLU A 272 15.25 -2.77 -17.53
C GLU A 272 15.45 -2.45 -16.05
N LEU A 273 16.39 -3.11 -15.38
CA LEU A 273 16.74 -2.84 -13.98
C LEU A 273 17.43 -1.48 -13.89
N LEU A 274 16.86 -0.56 -13.09
CA LEU A 274 17.43 0.76 -12.83
C LEU A 274 18.31 0.76 -11.58
N LEU A 275 17.84 0.16 -10.49
CA LEU A 275 18.58 0.07 -9.22
C LEU A 275 18.10 -1.07 -8.36
N THR A 276 18.95 -1.45 -7.40
CA THR A 276 18.60 -2.35 -6.30
C THR A 276 18.79 -1.66 -4.95
N ILE A 277 18.00 -2.05 -3.96
CA ILE A 277 18.17 -1.69 -2.55
C ILE A 277 18.27 -2.99 -1.77
N VAL A 278 19.47 -3.56 -1.70
CA VAL A 278 19.75 -4.85 -1.07
C VAL A 278 20.96 -4.76 -0.14
N GLY A 279 21.01 -5.65 0.86
CA GLY A 279 22.05 -5.61 1.89
C GLY A 279 21.77 -4.61 2.99
N VAL A 280 20.60 -3.99 3.03
CA VAL A 280 20.17 -3.08 4.09
C VAL A 280 20.00 -3.88 5.39
N PRO A 281 20.60 -3.44 6.52
CA PRO A 281 20.47 -4.14 7.79
C PRO A 281 19.00 -4.34 8.21
N GLY A 282 18.63 -5.60 8.52
CA GLY A 282 17.29 -5.98 8.91
C GLY A 282 16.31 -6.20 7.74
N VAL A 283 16.72 -6.01 6.48
CA VAL A 283 15.90 -6.27 5.30
C VAL A 283 16.34 -7.58 4.66
N SER A 284 15.69 -8.67 5.02
CA SER A 284 15.85 -9.98 4.35
C SER A 284 14.76 -10.25 3.32
N TRP A 285 13.66 -9.48 3.41
CA TRP A 285 12.49 -9.56 2.56
C TRP A 285 11.83 -8.19 2.49
N GLY A 286 11.73 -7.60 1.31
CA GLY A 286 10.95 -6.39 1.08
C GLY A 286 9.46 -6.73 1.00
N HIS A 287 8.62 -5.94 1.68
CA HIS A 287 7.17 -6.06 1.64
C HIS A 287 6.60 -4.96 0.73
N THR A 288 6.19 -3.83 1.25
CA THR A 288 5.67 -2.70 0.49
C THR A 288 6.79 -1.70 0.16
N PHE A 289 6.81 -1.16 -1.06
CA PHE A 289 7.82 -0.21 -1.52
C PHE A 289 7.20 0.86 -2.42
N THR A 290 7.11 2.09 -1.91
CA THR A 290 6.39 3.20 -2.57
C THR A 290 7.29 4.41 -2.75
N PRO A 291 7.38 5.01 -3.96
CA PRO A 291 8.18 6.20 -4.21
C PRO A 291 7.47 7.49 -3.76
N SER A 292 8.24 8.56 -3.55
CA SER A 292 7.74 9.93 -3.58
C SER A 292 7.23 10.31 -4.99
N PRO A 293 6.36 11.33 -5.12
CA PRO A 293 5.81 11.71 -6.43
C PRO A 293 6.86 12.07 -7.49
N ASP A 294 8.01 12.58 -7.09
CA ASP A 294 9.13 12.87 -7.98
C ASP A 294 10.05 11.66 -8.26
N GLY A 295 9.75 10.50 -7.64
CA GLY A 295 10.53 9.29 -7.78
C GLY A 295 11.94 9.35 -7.17
N ARG A 296 12.28 10.40 -6.41
CA ARG A 296 13.61 10.55 -5.79
C ARG A 296 13.73 9.74 -4.52
N TYR A 297 12.75 9.85 -3.64
CA TYR A 297 12.73 9.12 -2.37
C TYR A 297 11.84 7.89 -2.48
N ALA A 298 12.03 6.94 -1.58
CA ALA A 298 11.12 5.82 -1.42
C ALA A 298 11.00 5.40 0.04
N VAL A 299 9.85 4.83 0.37
CA VAL A 299 9.58 4.17 1.65
C VAL A 299 9.53 2.68 1.43
N GLY A 300 10.33 1.94 2.18
CA GLY A 300 10.36 0.47 2.17
C GLY A 300 10.02 -0.13 3.52
N GLU A 301 9.31 -1.22 3.49
CA GLU A 301 8.83 -1.95 4.66
C GLU A 301 9.13 -3.45 4.53
N THR A 302 9.18 -4.17 5.65
CA THR A 302 9.53 -5.60 5.68
C THR A 302 8.48 -6.50 6.31
N GLU A 303 7.40 -5.95 6.88
CA GLU A 303 6.38 -6.70 7.63
C GLU A 303 6.95 -7.62 8.74
N PHE A 304 8.03 -7.20 9.38
CA PHE A 304 8.64 -7.93 10.49
C PHE A 304 8.61 -7.11 11.78
N GLN A 305 8.36 -7.80 12.90
CA GLN A 305 8.52 -7.19 14.23
C GLN A 305 9.91 -6.60 14.40
N TYR A 306 9.99 -5.50 15.15
CA TYR A 306 11.23 -4.79 15.46
C TYR A 306 11.92 -4.16 14.23
N GLN A 307 11.22 -4.07 13.11
CA GLN A 307 11.73 -3.44 11.89
C GLN A 307 10.96 -2.16 11.59
N PRO A 308 11.65 -1.02 11.44
CA PRO A 308 11.00 0.23 11.04
C PRO A 308 10.68 0.26 9.54
N LEU A 309 9.80 1.16 9.15
CA LEU A 309 9.81 1.68 7.78
C LEU A 309 11.12 2.41 7.55
N ARG A 310 11.69 2.27 6.37
CA ARG A 310 12.97 2.89 5.98
C ARG A 310 12.76 3.82 4.81
N PHE A 311 13.44 4.96 4.86
CA PHE A 311 13.41 5.96 3.81
C PHE A 311 14.73 5.94 3.07
N PHE A 312 14.65 5.95 1.74
CA PHE A 312 15.82 5.86 0.86
C PHE A 312 15.88 7.07 -0.07
N ASP A 313 17.07 7.62 -0.32
CA ASP A 313 17.31 8.53 -1.44
C ASP A 313 17.80 7.68 -2.63
N MET A 314 16.97 7.58 -3.65
CA MET A 314 17.26 6.79 -4.84
C MET A 314 18.09 7.57 -5.89
N LYS A 315 18.23 8.89 -5.72
CA LYS A 315 18.87 9.75 -6.71
C LYS A 315 20.29 9.30 -7.09
N PRO A 316 21.20 8.93 -6.15
CA PRO A 316 22.54 8.50 -6.55
C PRO A 316 22.56 7.29 -7.49
N ALA A 317 21.60 6.35 -7.29
CA ALA A 317 21.49 5.20 -8.16
C ALA A 317 20.80 5.53 -9.49
N LEU A 318 19.79 6.38 -9.48
CA LEU A 318 19.10 6.84 -10.69
C LEU A 318 20.00 7.69 -11.58
N ASP A 319 20.93 8.44 -11.00
CA ASP A 319 21.96 9.20 -11.72
C ASP A 319 23.13 8.31 -12.21
N GLY A 320 23.15 7.03 -11.85
CA GLY A 320 24.19 6.08 -12.26
C GLY A 320 25.49 6.17 -11.46
N GLU A 321 25.52 6.89 -10.35
CA GLU A 321 26.69 7.00 -9.46
C GLU A 321 26.96 5.69 -8.71
N VAL A 322 25.88 4.98 -8.34
CA VAL A 322 25.92 3.64 -7.72
C VAL A 322 24.87 2.73 -8.38
N GLN A 323 25.01 1.44 -8.25
CA GLN A 323 24.01 0.47 -8.75
C GLN A 323 23.12 -0.08 -7.63
N ASN A 324 23.59 -0.02 -6.39
CA ASN A 324 22.91 -0.53 -5.22
C ASN A 324 22.94 0.49 -4.08
N ILE A 325 21.83 0.56 -3.35
CA ILE A 325 21.70 1.32 -2.11
C ILE A 325 21.59 0.31 -0.97
N ASP A 326 22.46 0.39 0.02
CA ASP A 326 22.51 -0.51 1.18
C ASP A 326 22.23 0.19 2.51
N GLN A 327 21.92 1.50 2.47
CA GLN A 327 21.67 2.32 3.64
C GLN A 327 20.38 3.15 3.47
N ALA A 328 19.56 3.16 4.51
CA ALA A 328 18.47 4.10 4.64
C ALA A 328 18.96 5.46 5.12
N ILE A 329 18.32 6.54 4.67
CA ILE A 329 18.58 7.90 5.13
C ILE A 329 17.79 8.26 6.39
N GLY A 330 16.68 7.56 6.63
CA GLY A 330 15.81 7.74 7.79
C GLY A 330 15.01 6.47 8.09
N ALA A 331 14.36 6.47 9.24
CA ALA A 331 13.52 5.37 9.68
C ALA A 331 12.39 5.85 10.58
N TRP A 332 11.26 5.16 10.55
CA TRP A 332 10.11 5.42 11.41
C TRP A 332 9.39 4.13 11.79
N HIS A 333 8.83 4.07 12.97
CA HIS A 333 7.87 3.04 13.41
C HIS A 333 6.91 3.61 14.45
N ALA A 334 5.70 3.06 14.51
CA ALA A 334 4.70 3.45 15.51
C ALA A 334 5.00 2.86 16.89
N ASP A 335 5.16 1.56 16.95
CA ASP A 335 5.59 0.81 18.13
C ASP A 335 6.63 -0.23 17.70
N TRP A 336 7.76 -0.28 18.40
CA TRP A 336 8.87 -1.18 18.06
C TRP A 336 8.53 -2.67 18.18
N LYS A 337 7.46 -3.03 18.89
CA LYS A 337 6.95 -4.42 18.97
C LYS A 337 5.97 -4.76 17.87
N SER A 338 5.29 -3.77 17.32
CA SER A 338 4.36 -3.93 16.22
C SER A 338 5.10 -3.91 14.89
N LEU A 339 4.36 -3.94 13.83
CA LEU A 339 4.85 -3.85 12.47
C LEU A 339 3.82 -3.08 11.65
N ALA A 340 4.26 -2.42 10.58
CA ALA A 340 3.39 -1.88 9.58
C ALA A 340 2.99 -2.99 8.59
N HIS A 341 1.88 -2.81 7.88
CA HIS A 341 1.46 -3.69 6.80
C HIS A 341 1.47 -2.95 5.46
N ASN A 342 0.59 -1.97 5.28
CA ASN A 342 0.52 -1.21 4.04
C ASN A 342 0.64 0.29 4.31
N HIS A 343 1.06 1.02 3.29
CA HIS A 343 1.13 2.47 3.37
C HIS A 343 0.84 3.13 2.03
N GLU A 344 0.30 4.35 2.10
CA GLU A 344 0.00 5.22 0.97
C GLU A 344 0.73 6.56 1.10
N VAL A 345 1.39 7.00 0.03
CA VAL A 345 2.07 8.29 -0.01
C VAL A 345 1.14 9.36 -0.59
N ARG A 346 0.94 10.45 0.15
CA ARG A 346 0.39 11.72 -0.33
C ARG A 346 1.32 12.82 0.17
N TRP A 347 2.39 13.05 -0.54
CA TRP A 347 3.49 13.92 -0.11
C TRP A 347 3.00 15.26 0.43
N PRO A 348 3.45 15.76 1.61
CA PRO A 348 4.55 15.20 2.42
C PRO A 348 4.11 14.13 3.44
N TYR A 349 2.90 13.59 3.32
CA TYR A 349 2.37 12.62 4.28
C TYR A 349 2.49 11.18 3.79
N LEU A 350 2.73 10.30 4.75
CA LEU A 350 2.67 8.85 4.62
C LEU A 350 1.58 8.33 5.56
N PHE A 351 0.57 7.68 5.00
CA PHE A 351 -0.52 7.03 5.72
C PHE A 351 -0.17 5.56 5.88
N VAL A 352 -0.18 5.06 7.11
CA VAL A 352 0.29 3.70 7.44
C VAL A 352 -0.81 2.92 8.14
N ALA A 353 -1.13 1.74 7.64
CA ALA A 353 -1.89 0.71 8.34
C ALA A 353 -0.91 -0.16 9.13
N GLY A 354 -0.93 -0.08 10.45
CA GLY A 354 0.11 -0.62 11.32
C GLY A 354 -0.37 -1.78 12.20
N TYR A 355 -1.21 -2.67 11.68
CA TYR A 355 -1.78 -3.75 12.47
C TYR A 355 -2.34 -3.25 13.81
N GLU A 356 -1.80 -3.72 14.95
CA GLU A 356 -2.26 -3.34 16.30
C GLU A 356 -2.14 -1.86 16.62
N THR A 357 -1.34 -1.10 15.87
CA THR A 357 -1.22 0.35 16.07
C THR A 357 -2.25 1.15 15.27
N GLY A 358 -3.05 0.48 14.44
CA GLY A 358 -4.10 1.12 13.65
C GLY A 358 -3.55 2.02 12.55
N LEU A 359 -4.16 3.20 12.39
CA LEU A 359 -3.76 4.25 11.46
C LEU A 359 -2.66 5.12 12.07
N SER A 360 -1.58 5.33 11.34
CA SER A 360 -0.61 6.40 11.63
C SER A 360 -0.44 7.30 10.40
N VAL A 361 -0.29 8.60 10.62
CA VAL A 361 0.05 9.56 9.58
C VAL A 361 1.40 10.18 9.92
N VAL A 362 2.35 10.07 9.02
CA VAL A 362 3.74 10.49 9.20
C VAL A 362 4.04 11.64 8.24
N ASN A 363 4.64 12.70 8.75
CA ASN A 363 5.26 13.71 7.88
C ASN A 363 6.65 13.22 7.49
N MET A 364 6.90 13.15 6.18
CA MET A 364 8.15 12.74 5.58
C MET A 364 8.73 13.80 4.63
N GLU A 365 8.39 15.07 4.85
CA GLU A 365 8.94 16.20 4.07
C GLU A 365 10.48 16.20 4.12
N ASP A 366 11.04 15.90 5.30
CA ASP A 366 12.44 15.49 5.44
C ASP A 366 12.49 13.98 5.71
N PRO A 367 12.79 13.15 4.69
CA PRO A 367 12.84 11.71 4.86
C PRO A 367 13.92 11.20 5.81
N ALA A 368 14.89 12.04 6.18
CA ALA A 368 15.91 11.71 7.18
C ALA A 368 15.36 11.79 8.60
N THR A 369 14.33 12.60 8.84
CA THR A 369 13.73 12.83 10.16
C THR A 369 12.20 12.77 10.15
N PRO A 370 11.61 11.66 9.67
CA PRO A 370 10.15 11.51 9.60
C PRO A 370 9.55 11.46 11.01
N TYR A 371 8.34 12.01 11.17
CA TYR A 371 7.66 12.06 12.46
C TYR A 371 6.15 11.91 12.35
N THR A 372 5.52 11.33 13.36
CA THR A 372 4.06 11.15 13.42
C THR A 372 3.36 12.50 13.61
N VAL A 373 2.35 12.78 12.77
CA VAL A 373 1.50 13.98 12.87
C VAL A 373 0.10 13.65 13.36
N ALA A 374 -0.36 12.42 13.12
CA ALA A 374 -1.68 11.97 13.55
C ALA A 374 -1.70 10.45 13.69
N TYR A 375 -2.61 9.93 14.50
CA TYR A 375 -2.82 8.48 14.65
C TYR A 375 -4.23 8.18 15.18
N TYR A 376 -4.69 6.95 14.92
CA TYR A 376 -5.88 6.39 15.54
C TYR A 376 -5.75 4.86 15.65
N ASP A 377 -5.91 4.34 16.87
CA ASP A 377 -5.91 2.90 17.15
C ASP A 377 -7.28 2.30 16.80
N THR A 378 -7.32 1.54 15.70
CA THR A 378 -8.51 0.81 15.26
C THR A 378 -8.67 -0.54 15.94
N PHE A 379 -7.58 -1.06 16.52
CA PHE A 379 -7.52 -2.39 17.11
C PHE A 379 -8.27 -2.45 18.44
N ASN A 380 -8.96 -3.52 18.71
CA ASN A 380 -9.78 -3.69 19.91
C ASN A 380 -9.16 -4.62 20.98
N GLY A 381 -7.88 -5.01 20.79
CA GLY A 381 -7.17 -5.91 21.70
C GLY A 381 -7.59 -7.38 21.59
N ARG A 382 -8.41 -7.74 20.60
CA ARG A 382 -8.84 -9.13 20.39
C ARG A 382 -8.03 -9.76 19.27
N HIS A 383 -7.22 -10.71 19.64
CA HIS A 383 -6.45 -11.51 18.68
C HIS A 383 -7.29 -12.67 18.14
N ASN A 384 -7.02 -13.04 16.90
CA ASN A 384 -7.47 -14.31 16.39
C ASN A 384 -6.58 -15.42 17.03
N ASN A 385 -7.08 -16.64 17.21
CA ASN A 385 -6.37 -17.74 17.90
C ASN A 385 -5.13 -18.27 17.13
N ARG A 386 -4.50 -17.47 16.30
CA ARG A 386 -3.31 -17.83 15.54
C ARG A 386 -2.09 -18.08 16.43
N GLU A 387 -1.96 -17.34 17.52
CA GLU A 387 -0.79 -17.45 18.41
C GLU A 387 -0.61 -18.90 18.91
N GLU A 388 -1.67 -19.54 19.38
CA GLU A 388 -1.57 -20.91 19.88
C GLU A 388 -1.20 -21.90 18.76
N ALA A 389 -1.78 -21.73 17.57
CA ALA A 389 -1.45 -22.58 16.42
C ALA A 389 0.02 -22.43 16.00
N MET A 390 0.54 -21.22 16.00
CA MET A 390 1.93 -20.95 15.59
C MET A 390 2.94 -21.32 16.68
N ARG A 391 2.62 -21.12 17.94
CA ARG A 391 3.42 -21.61 19.06
C ARG A 391 3.54 -23.14 19.04
N ARG A 392 2.45 -23.84 18.74
CA ARG A 392 2.46 -25.31 18.53
C ARG A 392 3.33 -25.71 17.34
N ALA A 393 3.43 -24.86 16.32
CA ALA A 393 4.31 -25.07 15.17
C ALA A 393 5.78 -24.67 15.43
N GLY A 394 6.12 -24.22 16.65
CA GLY A 394 7.48 -23.84 17.03
C GLY A 394 7.97 -22.52 16.43
N SER A 395 7.06 -21.63 16.04
CA SER A 395 7.42 -20.31 15.52
C SER A 395 8.09 -19.44 16.59
N PRO A 396 9.22 -18.78 16.27
CA PRO A 396 9.84 -17.82 17.18
C PRO A 396 9.11 -16.47 17.25
N TYR A 397 8.12 -16.24 16.38
CA TYR A 397 7.38 -14.98 16.30
C TYR A 397 6.12 -15.00 17.16
N THR A 398 5.77 -13.85 17.74
CA THR A 398 4.47 -13.62 18.37
C THR A 398 3.45 -13.22 17.31
N TRP A 399 2.68 -14.18 16.84
CA TRP A 399 1.80 -14.00 15.67
C TRP A 399 0.52 -13.18 15.94
N ASN A 400 0.22 -12.85 17.18
CA ASN A 400 -0.87 -11.95 17.53
C ASN A 400 -0.63 -10.52 17.04
N VAL A 401 0.60 -10.09 16.81
CA VAL A 401 0.90 -8.77 16.24
C VAL A 401 0.45 -8.57 14.78
N TYR A 402 0.03 -9.64 14.11
CA TYR A 402 -0.54 -9.61 12.76
C TYR A 402 -2.07 -9.50 12.76
N ASP A 403 -2.65 -8.84 13.75
CA ASP A 403 -4.06 -8.51 13.85
C ASP A 403 -4.23 -6.99 13.93
N GLY A 404 -5.28 -6.44 13.33
CA GLY A 404 -5.54 -5.01 13.31
C GLY A 404 -5.58 -4.41 11.90
N ALA A 405 -5.11 -3.17 11.74
CA ALA A 405 -5.17 -2.44 10.47
C ALA A 405 -4.31 -3.11 9.39
N TRP A 406 -4.95 -3.48 8.26
CA TRP A 406 -4.33 -4.16 7.14
C TRP A 406 -4.05 -3.19 5.98
N GLY A 407 -5.08 -2.54 5.46
CA GLY A 407 -5.00 -1.62 4.34
C GLY A 407 -5.40 -0.20 4.72
N VAL A 408 -4.86 0.75 3.98
CA VAL A 408 -5.20 2.17 4.07
C VAL A 408 -5.27 2.75 2.67
N ASP A 409 -6.27 3.60 2.41
CA ASP A 409 -6.32 4.40 1.19
C ASP A 409 -6.86 5.81 1.48
N VAL A 410 -6.54 6.75 0.60
CA VAL A 410 -6.83 8.18 0.79
C VAL A 410 -7.42 8.78 -0.46
N ARG A 411 -8.59 9.40 -0.34
CA ARG A 411 -9.22 10.10 -1.47
C ARG A 411 -8.61 11.49 -1.64
N ASN A 412 -7.99 11.70 -2.80
CA ASN A 412 -7.23 12.91 -3.07
C ASN A 412 -8.06 14.19 -3.04
N ARG A 413 -9.31 14.13 -3.53
CA ARG A 413 -10.12 15.35 -3.68
C ARG A 413 -10.48 16.01 -2.36
N ASP A 414 -10.77 15.24 -1.32
CA ASP A 414 -11.33 15.76 -0.06
C ASP A 414 -10.64 15.24 1.20
N GLY A 415 -9.55 14.48 1.04
CA GLY A 415 -8.76 13.98 2.15
C GLY A 415 -9.45 12.93 3.01
N LEU A 416 -10.48 12.24 2.48
CA LEU A 416 -11.09 11.11 3.17
C LEU A 416 -10.06 9.99 3.29
N ILE A 417 -9.82 9.53 4.51
CA ILE A 417 -8.93 8.40 4.82
C ILE A 417 -9.81 7.20 5.16
N VAL A 418 -9.53 6.06 4.57
CA VAL A 418 -10.19 4.79 4.89
C VAL A 418 -9.19 3.74 5.31
N VAL A 419 -9.58 2.91 6.27
CA VAL A 419 -8.75 1.82 6.79
C VAL A 419 -9.57 0.54 6.86
N SER A 420 -8.99 -0.55 6.42
CA SER A 420 -9.49 -1.89 6.68
C SER A 420 -8.73 -2.50 7.85
N ASP A 421 -9.45 -2.96 8.86
CA ASP A 421 -8.91 -3.62 10.03
C ASP A 421 -9.42 -5.07 10.07
N MET A 422 -8.49 -6.00 10.20
CA MET A 422 -8.79 -7.44 10.18
C MET A 422 -9.80 -7.86 11.25
N THR A 423 -9.81 -7.16 12.38
CA THR A 423 -10.58 -7.54 13.57
C THR A 423 -11.82 -6.68 13.78
N THR A 424 -11.77 -5.42 13.37
CA THR A 424 -12.84 -4.46 13.63
C THR A 424 -13.60 -4.03 12.37
N GLY A 425 -13.04 -4.26 11.18
CA GLY A 425 -13.74 -3.99 9.92
C GLY A 425 -13.30 -2.69 9.24
N PHE A 426 -14.25 -1.96 8.69
CA PHE A 426 -14.01 -0.73 7.93
C PHE A 426 -14.07 0.50 8.85
N TRP A 427 -13.16 1.46 8.61
CA TRP A 427 -13.09 2.74 9.26
C TRP A 427 -12.95 3.87 8.25
N ALA A 428 -13.58 5.01 8.51
CA ALA A 428 -13.42 6.24 7.76
C ALA A 428 -13.04 7.39 8.69
N PHE A 429 -12.08 8.22 8.24
CA PHE A 429 -11.51 9.32 9.05
C PHE A 429 -11.37 10.61 8.27
N ARG A 430 -11.24 11.71 9.03
CA ARG A 430 -10.67 12.99 8.59
C ARG A 430 -9.53 13.39 9.50
N MET A 431 -8.50 13.98 8.91
CA MET A 431 -7.42 14.64 9.62
C MET A 431 -7.53 16.16 9.45
N ASP A 432 -7.51 16.89 10.55
CA ASP A 432 -7.53 18.36 10.53
C ASP A 432 -6.30 18.89 9.77
N GLY A 433 -6.53 19.87 8.90
CA GLY A 433 -5.49 20.43 8.06
C GLY A 433 -5.16 19.62 6.78
N PHE A 434 -5.75 18.43 6.60
CA PHE A 434 -5.62 17.64 5.38
C PHE A 434 -6.98 17.56 4.65
N ASN A 435 -7.21 18.48 3.72
CA ASN A 435 -8.47 18.59 2.97
C ASN A 435 -8.41 18.00 1.56
N GLY A 436 -7.37 17.21 1.30
CA GLY A 436 -7.08 16.60 0.01
C GLY A 436 -5.61 16.67 -0.33
N TRP A 437 -5.27 16.07 -1.44
CA TRP A 437 -3.90 16.07 -1.93
C TRP A 437 -3.87 16.35 -3.42
N HIS A 438 -2.90 17.15 -3.84
CA HIS A 438 -2.68 17.50 -5.22
C HIS A 438 -1.17 17.53 -5.51
N GLY A 439 -0.68 16.55 -6.26
CA GLY A 439 0.77 16.43 -6.54
C GLY A 439 1.39 17.69 -7.12
N HIS A 440 0.63 18.45 -7.90
CA HIS A 440 1.10 19.70 -8.50
C HIS A 440 1.37 20.83 -7.49
N ASP A 441 0.76 20.80 -6.29
CA ASP A 441 1.02 21.78 -5.24
C ASP A 441 2.47 21.73 -4.76
N TYR A 442 3.12 20.59 -4.98
CA TYR A 442 4.55 20.36 -4.66
C TYR A 442 5.46 20.44 -5.87
N GLY A 443 4.93 20.81 -7.04
CA GLY A 443 5.68 20.84 -8.30
C GLY A 443 6.13 19.46 -8.80
N MET A 444 5.53 18.40 -8.28
CA MET A 444 5.90 17.01 -8.54
C MET A 444 4.88 16.32 -9.44
N PRO A 445 5.30 15.42 -10.34
CA PRO A 445 4.37 14.59 -11.11
C PRO A 445 3.60 13.64 -10.19
N ASN A 446 2.42 13.25 -10.63
CA ASN A 446 1.60 12.29 -9.89
C ASN A 446 2.07 10.85 -10.16
N VAL A 447 2.88 10.29 -9.26
CA VAL A 447 3.34 8.89 -9.29
C VAL A 447 2.67 8.03 -8.21
N SER A 448 1.63 8.54 -7.53
CA SER A 448 0.86 7.77 -6.56
C SER A 448 -0.11 6.81 -7.25
N SER A 449 -0.81 5.97 -6.47
CA SER A 449 -1.87 5.06 -6.97
C SER A 449 -3.01 5.78 -7.70
N VAL A 450 -3.11 7.11 -7.54
CA VAL A 450 -4.08 7.94 -8.26
C VAL A 450 -3.64 8.19 -9.68
N GLN A 451 -4.47 7.79 -10.61
CA GLN A 451 -4.16 7.80 -12.04
C GLN A 451 -5.23 8.54 -12.84
N ASN A 452 -4.80 9.18 -13.94
CA ASN A 452 -5.72 9.68 -14.94
C ASN A 452 -6.12 8.54 -15.89
N TRP A 453 -7.21 7.87 -15.59
CA TRP A 453 -7.68 6.72 -16.37
C TRP A 453 -8.15 7.09 -17.78
N ASP A 454 -8.65 8.31 -18.01
CA ASP A 454 -9.16 8.76 -19.30
C ASP A 454 -8.03 9.12 -20.27
N HIS A 455 -6.98 9.78 -19.78
CA HIS A 455 -5.91 10.31 -20.64
C HIS A 455 -4.54 9.69 -20.38
N GLY A 456 -4.42 8.78 -19.39
CA GLY A 456 -3.14 8.19 -19.01
C GLY A 456 -2.20 9.19 -18.34
N PRO A 457 -0.97 8.74 -17.99
CA PRO A 457 -0.02 9.56 -17.23
C PRO A 457 0.56 10.73 -18.04
N THR A 458 0.51 10.65 -19.36
CA THR A 458 1.06 11.71 -20.24
C THR A 458 0.03 12.81 -20.55
N GLY A 459 -1.22 12.67 -20.10
CA GLY A 459 -2.29 13.65 -20.35
C GLY A 459 -2.68 13.81 -21.82
N ARG A 460 -2.34 12.85 -22.67
CA ARG A 460 -2.57 12.89 -24.14
C ARG A 460 -3.74 12.03 -24.57
#